data_394986b4e4b25d5c3bf4e5c96797020c
#
_entry.id   394986b4e4b25d5c3bf4e5c96797020c
#
_cell.length_a   1.000
_cell.length_b   1.000
_cell.length_c   1.000
_cell.angle_alpha   90.00
_cell.angle_beta   90.00
_cell.angle_gamma   90.00
#
_symmetry.space_group_name_H-M   'P 1'
#
loop_
_entity.id
_entity.type
_entity.pdbx_description
1 polymer ?
#
loop_
_entity_poly.entity_id
_entity_poly.type
_entity_poly.pdbx_seq_one_letter_code
_entity_poly.pdbx_strand_id
1 'polypeptide(L)'
;SFGSLAPIIPYRSCKHYLMRGGLIRVFGCGHSHILAEETFYRAGGLVPISPIFYEPLMLHESASESSVLEKREGLALTVFQRESFNKNDVLICVSTSGVNAVPVEFAKLASDAGLPVIGISSDEYLSQTPKNVLGLHLQDVCDVCVDNFAPHGDACLKPEGLETSISPVSTVTGAFIINGILAEAVGICHERGYEVPVYVSGNIPGGAEKNKRHTAEYKLRIPCL
;
A
#
# COMPACT_ATOMS: atom_id res chain seq x y z
N SER A 1 16.11 5.92 -16.45
CA SER A 1 14.75 6.37 -16.69
C SER A 1 13.90 5.16 -16.97
N PHE A 2 13.00 4.82 -16.05
CA PHE A 2 11.93 3.88 -16.32
C PHE A 2 11.03 4.52 -17.37
N GLY A 3 10.97 3.96 -18.57
CA GLY A 3 10.16 4.48 -19.66
C GLY A 3 8.69 4.63 -19.23
N SER A 4 8.04 5.62 -19.79
CA SER A 4 6.69 6.16 -19.49
C SER A 4 5.56 5.13 -19.53
N LEU A 5 5.50 4.20 -18.59
CA LEU A 5 4.48 3.14 -18.52
C LEU A 5 3.49 3.26 -17.36
N ALA A 6 3.56 4.31 -16.55
CA ALA A 6 2.57 4.55 -15.51
C ALA A 6 2.11 6.02 -15.55
N PRO A 7 0.84 6.30 -15.27
CA PRO A 7 0.36 7.67 -15.19
C PRO A 7 1.14 8.43 -14.12
N ILE A 8 1.62 9.61 -14.49
CA ILE A 8 2.46 10.51 -13.66
C ILE A 8 1.78 10.91 -12.32
N ILE A 9 0.54 10.52 -12.11
CA ILE A 9 -0.33 10.99 -11.02
C ILE A 9 0.00 10.40 -9.63
N PRO A 10 0.28 9.08 -9.45
CA PRO A 10 0.49 8.52 -8.11
C PRO A 10 1.68 9.13 -7.37
N TYR A 11 2.83 9.27 -8.03
CA TYR A 11 4.02 9.84 -7.41
C TYR A 11 3.95 11.36 -7.21
N ARG A 12 3.15 12.07 -8.01
CA ARG A 12 2.89 13.51 -7.78
C ARG A 12 2.12 13.73 -6.48
N SER A 13 1.21 12.82 -6.14
CA SER A 13 0.50 12.85 -4.87
C SER A 13 1.47 12.59 -3.72
N CYS A 14 2.20 11.46 -3.71
CA CYS A 14 3.17 11.14 -2.66
C CYS A 14 4.17 12.28 -2.43
N LYS A 15 4.78 12.80 -3.49
CA LYS A 15 5.72 13.91 -3.41
C LYS A 15 5.12 15.15 -2.73
N HIS A 16 3.92 15.57 -3.14
CA HIS A 16 3.29 16.78 -2.62
C HIS A 16 3.10 16.71 -1.11
N TYR A 17 2.71 15.55 -0.61
CA TYR A 17 2.48 15.32 0.81
C TYR A 17 3.76 15.11 1.60
N LEU A 18 4.76 14.41 1.04
CA LEU A 18 6.09 14.27 1.65
C LEU A 18 6.75 15.65 1.88
N MET A 19 6.70 16.54 0.90
CA MET A 19 7.26 17.90 1.02
C MET A 19 6.55 18.75 2.09
N ARG A 20 5.37 18.35 2.54
CA ARG A 20 4.61 19.01 3.62
C ARG A 20 4.73 18.27 4.95
N GLY A 21 5.65 17.33 5.05
CA GLY A 21 5.89 16.54 6.26
C GLY A 21 4.81 15.49 6.53
N GLY A 22 4.03 15.08 5.52
CA GLY A 22 3.05 14.00 5.63
C GLY A 22 3.70 12.61 5.69
N LEU A 23 2.91 11.61 6.07
CA LEU A 23 3.27 10.20 6.01
C LEU A 23 2.59 9.53 4.81
N ILE A 24 3.25 8.55 4.25
CA ILE A 24 2.62 7.60 3.33
C ILE A 24 2.10 6.46 4.21
N ARG A 25 0.77 6.33 4.25
CA ARG A 25 0.06 5.29 4.98
C ARG A 25 -0.20 4.12 4.03
N VAL A 26 0.16 2.91 4.41
CA VAL A 26 -0.02 1.73 3.55
C VAL A 26 -0.92 0.73 4.24
N PHE A 27 -2.01 0.34 3.57
CA PHE A 27 -3.00 -0.60 4.09
C PHE A 27 -3.32 -1.71 3.08
N GLY A 28 -3.50 -2.92 3.58
CA GLY A 28 -3.98 -4.08 2.82
C GLY A 28 -4.39 -5.21 3.75
N CYS A 29 -5.21 -6.13 3.27
CA CYS A 29 -5.65 -7.33 3.98
C CYS A 29 -4.99 -8.58 3.39
N GLY A 30 -4.93 -9.67 4.14
CA GLY A 30 -4.35 -10.92 3.67
C GLY A 30 -2.92 -10.72 3.13
N HIS A 31 -2.60 -11.28 1.96
CA HIS A 31 -1.28 -11.08 1.34
C HIS A 31 -0.97 -9.61 0.97
N SER A 32 -2.00 -8.77 0.77
CA SER A 32 -1.78 -7.36 0.44
C SER A 32 -1.12 -6.56 1.57
N HIS A 33 -1.20 -7.00 2.85
CA HIS A 33 -0.51 -6.33 3.95
C HIS A 33 1.02 -6.45 3.84
N ILE A 34 1.53 -7.48 3.14
CA ILE A 34 2.96 -7.67 2.90
C ILE A 34 3.58 -6.44 2.21
N LEU A 35 2.80 -5.72 1.37
CA LEU A 35 3.29 -4.50 0.73
C LEU A 35 3.50 -3.35 1.74
N ALA A 36 2.74 -3.33 2.81
CA ALA A 36 2.96 -2.39 3.91
C ALA A 36 4.25 -2.73 4.69
N GLU A 37 4.52 -4.01 4.93
CA GLU A 37 5.78 -4.48 5.52
C GLU A 37 6.96 -4.25 4.58
N GLU A 38 6.78 -4.54 3.28
CA GLU A 38 7.82 -4.37 2.25
C GLU A 38 8.37 -2.95 2.20
N THR A 39 7.52 -1.96 2.38
CA THR A 39 7.92 -0.55 2.29
C THR A 39 8.42 0.03 3.61
N PHE A 40 8.19 -0.65 4.74
CA PHE A 40 8.46 -0.15 6.07
C PHE A 40 9.84 -0.54 6.59
N TYR A 41 10.53 0.40 7.24
CA TYR A 41 11.74 0.23 8.04
C TYR A 41 12.81 -0.67 7.41
N ARG A 42 13.18 -0.45 6.17
CA ARG A 42 14.18 -1.23 5.44
C ARG A 42 15.25 -0.35 4.80
N ALA A 43 16.45 -0.89 4.62
CA ALA A 43 17.53 -0.21 3.90
C ALA A 43 17.09 0.18 2.48
N GLY A 44 17.27 1.45 2.12
CA GLY A 44 16.80 2.05 0.87
C GLY A 44 15.34 2.47 0.88
N GLY A 45 14.57 2.16 1.93
CA GLY A 45 13.18 2.58 2.08
C GLY A 45 13.05 3.98 2.67
N LEU A 46 11.93 4.63 2.40
CA LEU A 46 11.61 5.93 2.95
C LEU A 46 11.30 5.84 4.44
N VAL A 47 11.73 6.86 5.21
CA VAL A 47 11.42 6.95 6.63
C VAL A 47 9.94 7.29 6.88
N PRO A 48 9.31 8.24 6.15
CA PRO A 48 7.91 8.63 6.38
C PRO A 48 6.89 7.61 5.83
N ILE A 49 7.13 6.33 6.03
CA ILE A 49 6.17 5.24 5.75
C ILE A 49 5.57 4.79 7.07
N SER A 50 4.24 4.72 7.12
CA SER A 50 3.50 4.19 8.27
C SER A 50 2.55 3.09 7.82
N PRO A 51 2.91 1.83 8.04
CA PRO A 51 2.02 0.71 7.74
C PRO A 51 0.82 0.74 8.69
N ILE A 52 -0.33 0.32 8.21
CA ILE A 52 -1.55 0.16 8.99
C ILE A 52 -1.79 -1.33 9.14
N PHE A 53 -1.58 -1.83 10.35
CA PHE A 53 -1.73 -3.23 10.69
C PHE A 53 -2.94 -3.44 11.61
N TYR A 54 -3.69 -4.48 11.29
CA TYR A 54 -4.75 -4.98 12.14
C TYR A 54 -4.61 -6.49 12.20
N GLU A 55 -4.13 -6.99 13.32
CA GLU A 55 -3.67 -8.37 13.49
C GLU A 55 -4.71 -9.40 12.99
N PRO A 56 -6.03 -9.26 13.27
CA PRO A 56 -7.01 -10.22 12.78
C PRO A 56 -7.13 -10.31 11.25
N LEU A 57 -6.63 -9.31 10.51
CA LEU A 57 -6.59 -9.32 9.04
C LEU A 57 -5.29 -9.89 8.48
N MET A 58 -4.36 -10.31 9.36
CA MET A 58 -3.06 -10.87 8.96
C MET A 58 -3.11 -12.40 8.92
N LEU A 59 -2.47 -12.98 7.90
CA LEU A 59 -2.54 -14.43 7.65
C LEU A 59 -1.87 -15.27 8.73
N HIS A 60 -0.83 -14.75 9.37
CA HIS A 60 -0.08 -15.48 10.40
C HIS A 60 -0.84 -15.60 11.72
N GLU A 61 -1.83 -14.76 11.98
CA GLU A 61 -2.73 -14.90 13.11
C GLU A 61 -3.74 -16.04 12.88
N SER A 62 -4.51 -15.94 11.78
CA SER A 62 -5.42 -17.00 11.34
C SER A 62 -5.80 -16.76 9.87
N ALA A 63 -5.25 -17.54 8.95
CA ALA A 63 -5.48 -17.34 7.52
C ALA A 63 -6.96 -17.51 7.12
N SER A 64 -7.66 -18.46 7.70
CA SER A 64 -9.09 -18.70 7.43
C SER A 64 -9.97 -17.57 7.98
N GLU A 65 -9.71 -17.10 9.19
CA GLU A 65 -10.44 -15.97 9.77
C GLU A 65 -10.15 -14.67 9.04
N SER A 66 -8.91 -14.39 8.70
CA SER A 66 -8.54 -13.22 7.91
C SER A 66 -9.35 -13.15 6.61
N SER A 67 -9.50 -14.28 5.90
CA SER A 67 -10.28 -14.36 4.65
C SER A 67 -11.80 -14.13 4.86
N VAL A 68 -12.32 -14.40 6.03
CA VAL A 68 -13.71 -14.08 6.39
C VAL A 68 -13.85 -12.63 6.80
N LEU A 69 -12.92 -12.15 7.62
CA LEU A 69 -12.95 -10.79 8.19
C LEU A 69 -12.76 -9.72 7.12
N GLU A 70 -11.92 -9.94 6.10
CA GLU A 70 -11.71 -8.95 5.04
C GLU A 70 -12.98 -8.67 4.20
N LYS A 71 -13.96 -9.57 4.25
CA LYS A 71 -15.28 -9.43 3.61
C LYS A 71 -16.35 -8.85 4.54
N ARG A 72 -16.01 -8.62 5.81
CA ARG A 72 -16.96 -8.16 6.82
C ARG A 72 -17.19 -6.67 6.71
N GLU A 73 -18.42 -6.29 6.38
CA GLU A 73 -18.86 -4.91 6.35
C GLU A 73 -18.71 -4.21 7.71
N GLY A 74 -18.34 -2.94 7.68
CA GLY A 74 -18.18 -2.10 8.86
C GLY A 74 -16.91 -2.35 9.68
N LEU A 75 -16.16 -3.44 9.43
CA LEU A 75 -14.89 -3.67 10.14
C LEU A 75 -13.85 -2.61 9.84
N ALA A 76 -13.86 -2.07 8.62
CA ALA A 76 -12.96 -1.01 8.22
C ALA A 76 -13.02 0.22 9.13
N LEU A 77 -14.22 0.57 9.61
CA LEU A 77 -14.39 1.69 10.54
C LEU A 77 -13.64 1.45 11.86
N THR A 78 -13.68 0.21 12.39
CA THR A 78 -12.93 -0.15 13.60
C THR A 78 -11.42 0.00 13.40
N VAL A 79 -10.90 -0.39 12.24
CA VAL A 79 -9.48 -0.23 11.91
C VAL A 79 -9.14 1.24 11.73
N PHE A 80 -9.97 1.98 10.98
CA PHE A 80 -9.75 3.39 10.67
C PHE A 80 -9.73 4.27 11.95
N GLN A 81 -10.60 4.00 12.91
CA GLN A 81 -10.68 4.74 14.18
C GLN A 81 -9.46 4.51 15.11
N ARG A 82 -8.64 3.50 14.88
CA ARG A 82 -7.39 3.29 15.61
C ARG A 82 -6.24 4.17 15.10
N GLU A 83 -6.41 4.74 13.90
CA GLU A 83 -5.39 5.51 13.25
C GLU A 83 -5.57 7.02 13.49
N SER A 84 -4.44 7.71 13.58
CA SER A 84 -4.42 9.18 13.63
C SER A 84 -3.84 9.71 12.32
N PHE A 85 -4.71 10.21 11.45
CA PHE A 85 -4.32 10.79 10.18
C PHE A 85 -4.06 12.29 10.27
N ASN A 86 -3.04 12.76 9.56
CA ASN A 86 -2.80 14.18 9.34
C ASN A 86 -3.30 14.55 7.92
N LYS A 87 -3.78 15.78 7.74
CA LYS A 87 -4.24 16.30 6.44
C LYS A 87 -3.19 16.24 5.31
N ASN A 88 -1.93 16.06 5.67
CA ASN A 88 -0.82 15.91 4.74
C ASN A 88 -0.44 14.44 4.50
N ASP A 89 -1.13 13.47 5.11
CA ASP A 89 -0.88 12.06 4.84
C ASP A 89 -1.52 11.66 3.50
N VAL A 90 -1.01 10.60 2.90
CA VAL A 90 -1.57 9.95 1.71
C VAL A 90 -1.73 8.46 2.00
N LEU A 91 -2.85 7.89 1.60
CA LEU A 91 -3.09 6.46 1.72
C LEU A 91 -2.72 5.74 0.42
N ILE A 92 -1.95 4.67 0.54
CA ILE A 92 -1.84 3.62 -0.49
C ILE A 92 -2.65 2.42 0.02
N CYS A 93 -3.75 2.11 -0.65
CA CYS A 93 -4.61 0.97 -0.32
C CYS A 93 -4.41 -0.14 -1.34
N VAL A 94 -4.05 -1.33 -0.87
CA VAL A 94 -3.74 -2.48 -1.73
C VAL A 94 -4.80 -3.55 -1.59
N SER A 95 -5.42 -3.91 -2.71
CA SER A 95 -6.35 -5.04 -2.80
C SER A 95 -6.39 -5.56 -4.23
N THR A 96 -5.79 -6.70 -4.49
CA THR A 96 -5.72 -7.27 -5.85
C THR A 96 -7.09 -7.48 -6.46
N SER A 97 -8.04 -8.04 -5.72
CA SER A 97 -9.41 -8.20 -6.20
C SER A 97 -10.19 -6.87 -6.27
N GLY A 98 -9.84 -5.91 -5.42
CA GLY A 98 -10.51 -4.60 -5.35
C GLY A 98 -11.99 -4.62 -4.95
N VAL A 99 -12.51 -5.74 -4.39
CA VAL A 99 -13.95 -5.92 -4.09
C VAL A 99 -14.26 -6.26 -2.64
N ASN A 100 -13.28 -6.76 -1.86
CA ASN A 100 -13.55 -7.12 -0.47
C ASN A 100 -13.93 -5.88 0.36
N ALA A 101 -14.87 -6.05 1.29
CA ALA A 101 -15.48 -4.94 2.02
C ALA A 101 -14.43 -4.08 2.74
N VAL A 102 -13.54 -4.68 3.53
CA VAL A 102 -12.63 -3.95 4.39
C VAL A 102 -11.70 -3.00 3.61
N PRO A 103 -10.94 -3.43 2.57
CA PRO A 103 -10.06 -2.50 1.86
C PRO A 103 -10.84 -1.40 1.11
N VAL A 104 -12.01 -1.71 0.53
CA VAL A 104 -12.82 -0.71 -0.20
C VAL A 104 -13.42 0.31 0.78
N GLU A 105 -14.00 -0.13 1.89
CA GLU A 105 -14.53 0.75 2.93
C GLU A 105 -13.44 1.60 3.57
N PHE A 106 -12.26 1.03 3.83
CA PHE A 106 -11.13 1.76 4.40
C PHE A 106 -10.65 2.88 3.47
N ALA A 107 -10.49 2.57 2.19
CA ALA A 107 -10.16 3.56 1.17
C ALA A 107 -11.23 4.66 1.08
N LYS A 108 -12.51 4.27 1.13
CA LYS A 108 -13.62 5.24 1.15
C LYS A 108 -13.59 6.14 2.38
N LEU A 109 -13.39 5.59 3.57
CA LEU A 109 -13.28 6.38 4.82
C LEU A 109 -12.13 7.39 4.75
N ALA A 110 -10.99 6.99 4.18
CA ALA A 110 -9.85 7.89 3.98
C ALA A 110 -10.19 9.02 2.99
N SER A 111 -10.82 8.68 1.86
CA SER A 111 -11.27 9.67 0.87
C SER A 111 -12.30 10.63 1.44
N ASP A 112 -13.30 10.13 2.20
CA ASP A 112 -14.31 10.95 2.87
C ASP A 112 -13.70 11.89 3.93
N ALA A 113 -12.59 11.47 4.55
CA ALA A 113 -11.80 12.28 5.48
C ALA A 113 -10.88 13.31 4.77
N GLY A 114 -10.89 13.36 3.45
CA GLY A 114 -10.11 14.29 2.63
C GLY A 114 -8.65 13.88 2.44
N LEU A 115 -8.30 12.62 2.68
CA LEU A 115 -6.99 12.08 2.37
C LEU A 115 -6.94 11.66 0.90
N PRO A 116 -5.86 11.95 0.18
CA PRO A 116 -5.66 11.36 -1.13
C PRO A 116 -5.44 9.86 -1.01
N VAL A 117 -6.09 9.11 -1.89
CA VAL A 117 -6.05 7.66 -1.91
C VAL A 117 -5.49 7.14 -3.24
N ILE A 118 -4.43 6.36 -3.15
CA ILE A 118 -3.86 5.61 -4.27
C ILE A 118 -4.24 4.14 -4.06
N GLY A 119 -4.98 3.56 -5.01
CA GLY A 119 -5.29 2.15 -5.05
C GLY A 119 -4.23 1.36 -5.82
N ILE A 120 -3.96 0.13 -5.41
CA ILE A 120 -3.24 -0.87 -6.20
C ILE A 120 -4.15 -2.11 -6.29
N SER A 121 -4.65 -2.42 -7.48
CA SER A 121 -5.55 -3.55 -7.73
C SER A 121 -5.32 -4.12 -9.13
N SER A 122 -6.00 -5.20 -9.48
CA SER A 122 -5.93 -5.78 -10.81
C SER A 122 -7.12 -5.32 -11.66
N ASP A 123 -6.86 -4.72 -12.80
CA ASP A 123 -7.89 -4.34 -13.77
C ASP A 123 -8.62 -5.58 -14.32
N GLU A 124 -7.92 -6.70 -14.46
CA GLU A 124 -8.51 -7.95 -14.89
C GLU A 124 -9.53 -8.48 -13.86
N TYR A 125 -9.20 -8.43 -12.58
CA TYR A 125 -10.16 -8.77 -11.51
C TYR A 125 -11.37 -7.85 -11.51
N LEU A 126 -11.15 -6.54 -11.57
CA LEU A 126 -12.21 -5.54 -11.54
C LEU A 126 -13.18 -5.71 -12.72
N SER A 127 -12.69 -6.10 -13.89
CA SER A 127 -13.50 -6.32 -15.08
C SER A 127 -14.38 -7.58 -15.01
N GLN A 128 -13.97 -8.59 -14.21
CA GLN A 128 -14.64 -9.90 -14.15
C GLN A 128 -15.41 -10.12 -12.84
N THR A 129 -15.23 -9.26 -11.85
CA THR A 129 -15.86 -9.42 -10.54
C THR A 129 -16.90 -8.33 -10.29
N PRO A 130 -18.13 -8.68 -9.86
CA PRO A 130 -19.15 -7.69 -9.55
C PRO A 130 -18.69 -6.80 -8.38
N LYS A 131 -19.22 -5.59 -8.36
CA LYS A 131 -19.04 -4.66 -7.24
C LYS A 131 -19.52 -5.29 -5.93
N ASN A 132 -18.91 -4.86 -4.82
CA ASN A 132 -19.26 -5.33 -3.50
C ASN A 132 -20.69 -4.90 -3.10
N VAL A 133 -21.11 -5.24 -1.90
CA VAL A 133 -22.45 -4.92 -1.35
C VAL A 133 -22.75 -3.42 -1.29
N LEU A 134 -21.71 -2.57 -1.25
CA LEU A 134 -21.86 -1.11 -1.33
C LEU A 134 -21.97 -0.61 -2.78
N GLY A 135 -21.95 -1.48 -3.76
CA GLY A 135 -21.95 -1.12 -5.17
C GLY A 135 -20.63 -0.50 -5.64
N LEU A 136 -19.50 -0.81 -4.97
CA LEU A 136 -18.19 -0.20 -5.21
C LEU A 136 -17.12 -1.23 -5.53
N HIS A 137 -16.16 -0.80 -6.35
CA HIS A 137 -14.81 -1.34 -6.44
C HIS A 137 -13.82 -0.38 -5.78
N LEU A 138 -12.60 -0.84 -5.48
CA LEU A 138 -11.55 0.01 -4.93
C LEU A 138 -11.26 1.23 -5.81
N GLN A 139 -11.24 1.05 -7.13
CA GLN A 139 -11.03 2.14 -8.10
C GLN A 139 -12.08 3.25 -8.02
N ASP A 140 -13.30 2.96 -7.57
CA ASP A 140 -14.38 3.96 -7.49
C ASP A 140 -14.18 4.95 -6.34
N VAL A 141 -13.29 4.63 -5.39
CA VAL A 141 -13.04 5.41 -4.16
C VAL A 141 -11.62 5.96 -4.07
N CYS A 142 -10.77 5.65 -5.03
CA CYS A 142 -9.40 6.14 -5.11
C CYS A 142 -9.29 7.34 -6.06
N ASP A 143 -8.39 8.29 -5.74
CA ASP A 143 -8.04 9.36 -6.69
C ASP A 143 -7.29 8.81 -7.90
N VAL A 144 -6.53 7.74 -7.68
CA VAL A 144 -5.80 6.99 -8.72
C VAL A 144 -5.80 5.53 -8.32
N CYS A 145 -6.06 4.65 -9.28
CA CYS A 145 -5.86 3.21 -9.13
C CYS A 145 -4.82 2.71 -10.12
N VAL A 146 -3.85 1.96 -9.64
CA VAL A 146 -2.74 1.40 -10.43
C VAL A 146 -2.98 -0.08 -10.62
N ASP A 147 -2.97 -0.53 -11.87
CA ASP A 147 -3.07 -1.95 -12.21
C ASP A 147 -1.81 -2.70 -11.78
N ASN A 148 -1.98 -3.78 -11.02
CA ASN A 148 -0.88 -4.66 -10.62
C ASN A 148 -0.64 -5.81 -11.62
N PHE A 149 -1.42 -5.87 -12.70
CA PHE A 149 -1.33 -6.87 -13.78
C PHE A 149 -1.48 -8.33 -13.30
N ALA A 150 -2.05 -8.56 -12.12
CA ALA A 150 -2.35 -9.92 -11.68
C ALA A 150 -3.52 -10.47 -12.49
N PRO A 151 -3.45 -11.71 -13.01
CA PRO A 151 -4.58 -12.32 -13.67
C PRO A 151 -5.73 -12.58 -12.71
N HIS A 152 -6.94 -12.75 -13.23
CA HIS A 152 -8.08 -13.17 -12.40
C HIS A 152 -7.79 -14.52 -11.76
N GLY A 153 -7.91 -14.59 -10.42
CA GLY A 153 -7.47 -15.75 -9.63
C GLY A 153 -6.01 -15.69 -9.16
N ASP A 154 -5.27 -14.62 -9.52
CA ASP A 154 -3.88 -14.32 -9.10
C ASP A 154 -2.81 -15.33 -9.58
N ALA A 155 -3.18 -16.48 -10.09
CA ALA A 155 -2.28 -17.57 -10.48
C ALA A 155 -1.95 -17.51 -11.97
N CYS A 156 -0.66 -17.34 -12.32
CA CYS A 156 -0.22 -17.04 -13.69
C CYS A 156 0.25 -18.24 -14.51
N LEU A 157 0.42 -19.41 -13.90
CA LEU A 157 0.90 -20.61 -14.58
C LEU A 157 -0.15 -21.73 -14.54
N LYS A 158 -0.36 -22.38 -15.68
CA LYS A 158 -1.21 -23.58 -15.77
C LYS A 158 -0.41 -24.71 -16.43
N PRO A 159 0.35 -25.50 -15.63
CA PRO A 159 1.07 -26.66 -16.17
C PRO A 159 0.14 -27.66 -16.83
N GLU A 160 0.67 -28.36 -17.86
CA GLU A 160 -0.07 -29.41 -18.55
C GLU A 160 -0.53 -30.50 -17.56
N GLY A 161 -1.78 -30.92 -17.65
CA GLY A 161 -2.38 -31.93 -16.77
C GLY A 161 -2.82 -31.42 -15.40
N LEU A 162 -2.60 -30.14 -15.03
CA LEU A 162 -3.18 -29.56 -13.85
C LEU A 162 -4.49 -28.81 -14.17
N GLU A 163 -5.52 -29.08 -13.37
CA GLU A 163 -6.80 -28.35 -13.50
C GLU A 163 -6.70 -26.94 -12.93
N THR A 164 -5.94 -26.76 -11.86
CA THR A 164 -5.79 -25.49 -11.11
C THR A 164 -4.53 -24.75 -11.54
N SER A 165 -4.63 -23.46 -11.80
CA SER A 165 -3.48 -22.57 -11.98
C SER A 165 -2.70 -22.40 -10.68
N ILE A 166 -1.38 -22.17 -10.81
CA ILE A 166 -0.43 -22.00 -9.72
C ILE A 166 0.38 -20.72 -9.91
N SER A 167 1.26 -20.40 -8.97
CA SER A 167 2.15 -19.23 -8.99
C SER A 167 1.41 -17.89 -8.90
N PRO A 168 1.01 -17.48 -7.69
CA PRO A 168 0.42 -16.16 -7.46
C PRO A 168 1.47 -15.07 -7.72
N VAL A 169 1.05 -13.95 -8.34
CA VAL A 169 1.98 -12.88 -8.77
C VAL A 169 1.70 -11.54 -8.14
N SER A 170 0.52 -11.32 -7.57
CA SER A 170 0.08 -10.00 -7.09
C SER A 170 1.02 -9.36 -6.06
N THR A 171 1.62 -10.16 -5.17
CA THR A 171 2.60 -9.65 -4.19
C THR A 171 3.89 -9.20 -4.88
N VAL A 172 4.38 -9.96 -5.87
CA VAL A 172 5.61 -9.64 -6.60
C VAL A 172 5.45 -8.38 -7.43
N THR A 173 4.39 -8.31 -8.24
CA THR A 173 4.10 -7.15 -9.08
C THR A 173 3.72 -5.93 -8.23
N GLY A 174 2.93 -6.12 -7.16
CA GLY A 174 2.59 -5.07 -6.22
C GLY A 174 3.81 -4.48 -5.51
N ALA A 175 4.75 -5.33 -5.06
CA ALA A 175 6.00 -4.87 -4.45
C ALA A 175 6.85 -4.05 -5.45
N PHE A 176 6.95 -4.49 -6.71
CA PHE A 176 7.63 -3.76 -7.76
C PHE A 176 6.98 -2.38 -7.99
N ILE A 177 5.65 -2.33 -8.10
CA ILE A 177 4.89 -1.12 -8.36
C ILE A 177 5.01 -0.12 -7.20
N ILE A 178 4.80 -0.56 -5.96
CA ILE A 178 4.84 0.35 -4.81
C ILE A 178 6.24 0.93 -4.62
N ASN A 179 7.30 0.11 -4.74
CA ASN A 179 8.67 0.59 -4.68
C ASN A 179 8.98 1.56 -5.82
N GLY A 180 8.47 1.32 -7.03
CA GLY A 180 8.59 2.23 -8.17
C GLY A 180 7.93 3.58 -7.91
N ILE A 181 6.70 3.60 -7.38
CA ILE A 181 5.98 4.82 -6.99
C ILE A 181 6.80 5.63 -5.97
N LEU A 182 7.33 4.97 -4.96
CA LEU A 182 8.10 5.61 -3.90
C LEU A 182 9.44 6.15 -4.42
N ALA A 183 10.15 5.39 -5.25
CA ALA A 183 11.41 5.83 -5.85
C ALA A 183 11.23 7.07 -6.74
N GLU A 184 10.21 7.09 -7.60
CA GLU A 184 9.89 8.26 -8.43
C GLU A 184 9.49 9.47 -7.57
N ALA A 185 8.71 9.26 -6.51
CA ALA A 185 8.35 10.34 -5.59
C ALA A 185 9.59 10.99 -4.94
N VAL A 186 10.57 10.18 -4.54
CA VAL A 186 11.86 10.66 -4.00
C VAL A 186 12.64 11.44 -5.07
N GLY A 187 12.75 10.89 -6.29
CA GLY A 187 13.42 11.54 -7.41
C GLY A 187 12.86 12.95 -7.67
N ILE A 188 11.53 13.06 -7.74
CA ILE A 188 10.86 14.34 -7.97
C ILE A 188 11.03 15.30 -6.77
N CYS A 189 11.07 14.81 -5.52
CA CYS A 189 11.38 15.63 -4.35
C CYS A 189 12.79 16.19 -4.45
N HIS A 190 13.76 15.34 -4.78
CA HIS A 190 15.17 15.74 -4.93
C HIS A 190 15.36 16.79 -6.03
N GLU A 191 14.75 16.63 -7.20
CA GLU A 191 14.78 17.62 -8.29
C GLU A 191 14.25 19.00 -7.87
N ARG A 192 13.43 19.05 -6.80
CA ARG A 192 12.89 20.28 -6.22
C ARG A 192 13.67 20.78 -5.01
N GLY A 193 14.83 20.20 -4.73
CA GLY A 193 15.67 20.57 -3.60
C GLY A 193 15.14 20.09 -2.24
N TYR A 194 14.21 19.11 -2.20
CA TYR A 194 13.72 18.53 -0.98
C TYR A 194 14.33 17.14 -0.76
N GLU A 195 15.05 16.96 0.34
CA GLU A 195 15.61 15.68 0.72
C GLU A 195 14.60 14.88 1.55
N VAL A 196 14.11 13.78 0.98
CA VAL A 196 13.29 12.82 1.71
C VAL A 196 14.21 11.95 2.56
N PRO A 197 13.94 11.77 3.88
CA PRO A 197 14.74 10.90 4.71
C PRO A 197 14.57 9.42 4.27
N VAL A 198 15.72 8.75 4.08
CA VAL A 198 15.81 7.36 3.62
C VAL A 198 16.67 6.57 4.60
N TYR A 199 16.20 5.38 4.98
CA TYR A 199 16.97 4.43 5.76
C TYR A 199 18.14 3.89 4.96
N VAL A 200 19.26 3.71 5.62
CA VAL A 200 20.46 3.07 5.07
C VAL A 200 20.69 1.72 5.72
N SER A 201 21.48 0.85 5.12
CA SER A 201 21.85 -0.40 5.77
C SER A 201 22.57 -0.12 7.09
N GLY A 202 22.12 -0.75 8.18
CA GLY A 202 22.81 -0.69 9.47
C GLY A 202 24.22 -1.32 9.44
N ASN A 203 24.51 -2.10 8.39
CA ASN A 203 25.79 -2.79 8.21
C ASN A 203 26.86 -1.94 7.49
N ILE A 204 26.52 -0.71 7.07
CA ILE A 204 27.50 0.21 6.52
C ILE A 204 27.97 1.22 7.59
N PRO A 205 29.21 1.76 7.48
CA PRO A 205 29.73 2.73 8.45
C PRO A 205 28.78 3.93 8.63
N GLY A 206 28.43 4.23 9.88
CA GLY A 206 27.52 5.34 10.22
C GLY A 206 26.03 5.09 9.95
N GLY A 207 25.65 3.96 9.34
CA GLY A 207 24.27 3.65 8.99
C GLY A 207 23.35 3.53 10.19
N ALA A 208 23.78 2.81 11.22
CA ALA A 208 22.99 2.63 12.45
C ALA A 208 22.68 3.98 13.14
N GLU A 209 23.67 4.87 13.23
CA GLU A 209 23.49 6.19 13.85
C GLU A 209 22.56 7.10 13.04
N LYS A 210 22.65 7.05 11.70
CA LYS A 210 21.73 7.78 10.82
C LYS A 210 20.29 7.28 11.03
N ASN A 211 20.09 5.97 11.03
CA ASN A 211 18.77 5.37 11.22
C ASN A 211 18.19 5.67 12.59
N LYS A 212 19.01 5.65 13.65
CA LYS A 212 18.59 6.01 15.01
C LYS A 212 18.02 7.43 15.10
N ARG A 213 18.64 8.38 14.39
CA ARG A 213 18.11 9.77 14.30
C ARG A 213 16.76 9.80 13.61
N HIS A 214 16.63 9.13 12.48
CA HIS A 214 15.35 9.04 11.75
C HIS A 214 14.25 8.40 12.60
N THR A 215 14.57 7.29 13.28
CA THR A 215 13.62 6.62 14.19
C THR A 215 13.17 7.56 15.32
N ALA A 216 14.09 8.29 15.95
CA ALA A 216 13.75 9.22 17.02
C ALA A 216 12.81 10.35 16.56
N GLU A 217 13.00 10.85 15.34
CA GLU A 217 12.17 11.91 14.74
C GLU A 217 10.75 11.44 14.44
N TYR A 218 10.59 10.20 13.94
CA TYR A 218 9.30 9.70 13.46
C TYR A 218 8.54 8.84 14.47
N LYS A 219 9.17 8.37 15.53
CA LYS A 219 8.60 7.44 16.52
C LYS A 219 7.26 7.88 17.13
N LEU A 220 7.05 9.18 17.33
CA LEU A 220 5.78 9.71 17.87
C LEU A 220 4.64 9.75 16.83
N ARG A 221 4.96 9.55 15.56
CA ARG A 221 4.03 9.63 14.44
C ARG A 221 3.73 8.29 13.80
N ILE A 222 4.62 7.32 13.98
CA ILE A 222 4.52 5.99 13.41
C ILE A 222 4.48 4.98 14.56
N PRO A 223 3.30 4.43 14.90
CA PRO A 223 3.11 3.64 16.11
C PRO A 223 3.99 2.38 16.21
N CYS A 224 4.33 1.78 15.08
CA CYS A 224 5.13 0.54 15.02
C CYS A 224 6.65 0.78 14.85
N LEU A 225 7.14 2.00 15.02
CA LEU A 225 8.56 2.36 14.92
C LEU A 225 9.30 2.20 16.24
#